data_33f7e4af632a1d1b0cdd33d0bcbc9980
#
_entry.id   33f7e4af632a1d1b0cdd33d0bcbc9980
#
_cell.length_a   1.000
_cell.length_b   1.000
_cell.length_c   1.000
_cell.angle_alpha   90.00
_cell.angle_beta   90.00
_cell.angle_gamma   90.00
#
_symmetry.space_group_name_H-M   'P 1'
#
loop_
_entity.id
_entity.type
_entity.pdbx_description
1 polymer ?
#
loop_
_entity_poly.entity_id
_entity_poly.type
_entity_poly.pdbx_seq_one_letter_code
_entity_poly.pdbx_strand_id
1 'polypeptide(L)'
;MTATAAKKGDAVSSYDVVVIGAGAAGLCAGALLAREGKRVVVLDRSPYPGGRAMAVPDEGFTVNLGGHLIEDGGSGLTKVFEHVGKELIHGEVSKEMPIWENGSGWGSIRDRYTDRAELKKVIKALADTPYSELDDWDDRSLREWIHQHTSDQGVVDLFEFISVLECMTDNWYDHSASDNLYVRKMHYEERNTAAYSCWPGQGWDGLWRDLADAITGHGGELRLGTTVERVIVENGAVKGVAVAREPRVLPNEFFEEEILEAPAVISTLPVWHVLNVVPRSVLPEWYASQIEFLAQDKFRIAWLGLYLATEEPVTQFDPRELSTWTATPSTDCSGFMFDQSAMDPSCSPEGTHLHVLGAIIPGAKGRDREWCRATMQAFERDVETMWPGLANPVWRRRHLVFEPSFGVIQMPGLVGKYRPHWRAPNVEGLWFASETFRSRGVGTDRAARAALTCVEDYLGARIPTFGDGWRY
;
A
#
# COMPACT_ATOMS: atom_id res chain seq x y z
N MET A 1 -9.47 -41.75 45.97
CA MET A 1 -10.30 -40.54 45.73
C MET A 1 -9.64 -39.78 44.59
N THR A 2 -10.09 -40.03 43.39
CA THR A 2 -9.60 -39.38 42.16
C THR A 2 -10.45 -38.15 41.91
N ALA A 3 -9.82 -36.97 42.08
CA ALA A 3 -10.44 -35.69 41.73
C ALA A 3 -10.40 -35.53 40.21
N THR A 4 -11.55 -35.63 39.59
CA THR A 4 -11.76 -35.29 38.17
C THR A 4 -11.66 -33.80 38.02
N ALA A 5 -10.57 -33.32 37.40
CA ALA A 5 -10.45 -31.92 36.97
C ALA A 5 -11.48 -31.70 35.88
N ALA A 6 -12.46 -30.83 36.15
CA ALA A 6 -13.40 -30.34 35.13
C ALA A 6 -12.60 -29.55 34.10
N LYS A 7 -12.60 -29.98 32.85
CA LYS A 7 -12.19 -29.19 31.69
C LYS A 7 -13.07 -27.93 31.68
N LYS A 8 -12.48 -26.75 31.91
CA LYS A 8 -13.09 -25.49 31.55
C LYS A 8 -13.35 -25.55 30.04
N GLY A 9 -14.61 -25.63 29.64
CA GLY A 9 -14.98 -25.45 28.24
C GLY A 9 -14.55 -24.06 27.83
N ASP A 10 -13.56 -23.97 26.92
CA ASP A 10 -13.20 -22.71 26.31
C ASP A 10 -14.46 -22.15 25.65
N ALA A 11 -14.84 -20.93 26.05
CA ALA A 11 -15.96 -20.24 25.44
C ALA A 11 -15.58 -20.00 23.98
N VAL A 12 -16.31 -20.61 23.04
CA VAL A 12 -16.12 -20.39 21.61
C VAL A 12 -16.38 -18.91 21.34
N SER A 13 -15.35 -18.18 20.96
CA SER A 13 -15.48 -16.76 20.64
C SER A 13 -16.20 -16.64 19.31
N SER A 14 -17.41 -16.07 19.33
CA SER A 14 -18.23 -15.88 18.14
C SER A 14 -18.21 -14.43 17.71
N TYR A 15 -17.82 -14.20 16.46
CA TYR A 15 -17.76 -12.88 15.80
C TYR A 15 -18.81 -12.81 14.68
N ASP A 16 -19.17 -11.59 14.27
CA ASP A 16 -19.95 -11.38 13.06
C ASP A 16 -19.04 -11.44 11.82
N VAL A 17 -17.79 -10.93 11.96
CA VAL A 17 -16.78 -10.92 10.91
C VAL A 17 -15.39 -11.15 11.49
N VAL A 18 -14.58 -11.98 10.83
CA VAL A 18 -13.13 -12.06 11.04
C VAL A 18 -12.43 -11.36 9.88
N VAL A 19 -11.52 -10.44 10.18
CA VAL A 19 -10.66 -9.77 9.20
C VAL A 19 -9.25 -10.37 9.30
N ILE A 20 -8.71 -10.88 8.18
CA ILE A 20 -7.37 -11.47 8.12
C ILE A 20 -6.39 -10.46 7.56
N GLY A 21 -5.42 -10.04 8.38
CA GLY A 21 -4.41 -9.04 8.09
C GLY A 21 -4.72 -7.70 8.77
N ALA A 22 -3.74 -7.12 9.48
CA ALA A 22 -3.78 -5.78 10.08
C ALA A 22 -2.92 -4.79 9.29
N GLY A 23 -2.85 -4.93 7.95
CA GLY A 23 -2.36 -3.91 7.06
C GLY A 23 -3.39 -2.79 6.87
N ALA A 24 -3.10 -1.80 6.03
CA ALA A 24 -3.99 -0.67 5.76
C ALA A 24 -5.44 -1.09 5.47
N ALA A 25 -5.65 -2.06 4.56
CA ALA A 25 -7.00 -2.54 4.24
C ALA A 25 -7.69 -3.20 5.43
N GLY A 26 -6.98 -4.01 6.21
CA GLY A 26 -7.57 -4.73 7.35
C GLY A 26 -7.94 -3.81 8.51
N LEU A 27 -7.09 -2.83 8.80
CA LEU A 27 -7.38 -1.82 9.81
C LEU A 27 -8.56 -0.93 9.38
N CYS A 28 -8.62 -0.53 8.10
CA CYS A 28 -9.77 0.20 7.56
C CYS A 28 -11.06 -0.65 7.64
N ALA A 29 -11.03 -1.91 7.19
CA ALA A 29 -12.21 -2.78 7.24
C ALA A 29 -12.67 -3.04 8.68
N GLY A 30 -11.72 -3.33 9.59
CA GLY A 30 -12.02 -3.54 11.01
C GLY A 30 -12.64 -2.30 11.67
N ALA A 31 -12.07 -1.11 11.41
CA ALA A 31 -12.56 0.14 11.96
C ALA A 31 -13.98 0.48 11.43
N LEU A 32 -14.21 0.34 10.12
CA LEU A 32 -15.52 0.53 9.50
C LEU A 32 -16.55 -0.44 10.09
N LEU A 33 -16.25 -1.73 10.16
CA LEU A 33 -17.15 -2.75 10.71
C LEU A 33 -17.48 -2.51 12.19
N ALA A 34 -16.46 -2.20 13.01
CA ALA A 34 -16.65 -1.90 14.42
C ALA A 34 -17.53 -0.66 14.60
N ARG A 35 -17.31 0.40 13.80
CA ARG A 35 -18.15 1.61 13.79
C ARG A 35 -19.61 1.32 13.45
N GLU A 36 -19.85 0.37 12.53
CA GLU A 36 -21.18 -0.11 12.14
C GLU A 36 -21.77 -1.14 13.14
N GLY A 37 -21.15 -1.27 14.33
CA GLY A 37 -21.66 -2.08 15.44
C GLY A 37 -21.50 -3.59 15.24
N LYS A 38 -20.59 -4.04 14.37
CA LYS A 38 -20.31 -5.48 14.20
C LYS A 38 -19.30 -5.98 15.22
N ARG A 39 -19.49 -7.19 15.71
CA ARG A 39 -18.48 -7.90 16.52
C ARG A 39 -17.39 -8.38 15.57
N VAL A 40 -16.35 -7.59 15.42
CA VAL A 40 -15.24 -7.85 14.51
C VAL A 40 -13.97 -8.15 15.27
N VAL A 41 -13.19 -9.10 14.76
CA VAL A 41 -11.80 -9.32 15.18
C VAL A 41 -10.89 -9.17 13.95
N VAL A 42 -9.82 -8.39 14.11
CA VAL A 42 -8.74 -8.24 13.11
C VAL A 42 -7.54 -9.04 13.60
N LEU A 43 -7.01 -9.92 12.75
CA LEU A 43 -5.93 -10.85 13.07
C LEU A 43 -4.71 -10.57 12.20
N ASP A 44 -3.52 -10.50 12.79
CA ASP A 44 -2.28 -10.44 12.04
C ASP A 44 -1.17 -11.25 12.71
N ARG A 45 -0.37 -11.94 11.90
CA ARG A 45 0.82 -12.68 12.37
C ARG A 45 1.94 -11.77 12.89
N SER A 46 2.01 -10.52 12.37
CA SER A 46 2.99 -9.53 12.80
C SER A 46 2.66 -9.02 14.20
N PRO A 47 3.65 -8.73 15.04
CA PRO A 47 3.45 -8.01 16.28
C PRO A 47 3.21 -6.51 16.07
N TYR A 48 3.37 -6.01 14.83
CA TYR A 48 3.18 -4.61 14.44
C TYR A 48 2.06 -4.49 13.42
N PRO A 49 1.18 -3.49 13.54
CA PRO A 49 0.16 -3.19 12.53
C PRO A 49 0.79 -2.51 11.31
N GLY A 50 0.03 -2.39 10.22
CA GLY A 50 0.41 -1.64 9.02
C GLY A 50 0.85 -2.49 7.83
N GLY A 51 1.24 -3.76 8.05
CA GLY A 51 1.62 -4.66 6.98
C GLY A 51 2.77 -4.11 6.12
N ARG A 52 2.55 -3.88 4.83
CA ARG A 52 3.56 -3.32 3.91
C ARG A 52 3.81 -1.81 4.10
N ALA A 53 3.02 -1.14 4.92
CA ALA A 53 3.22 0.25 5.32
C ALA A 53 3.47 0.35 6.83
N MET A 54 4.21 -0.58 7.40
CA MET A 54 4.58 -0.56 8.82
C MET A 54 5.76 0.39 9.07
N ALA A 55 5.85 0.87 10.31
CA ALA A 55 7.06 1.49 10.84
C ALA A 55 7.66 0.59 11.91
N VAL A 56 8.99 0.59 12.02
CA VAL A 56 9.73 -0.19 13.01
C VAL A 56 10.75 0.68 13.75
N PRO A 57 10.92 0.49 15.06
CA PRO A 57 11.99 1.15 15.80
C PRO A 57 13.33 0.49 15.49
N ASP A 58 14.39 1.29 15.29
CA ASP A 58 15.75 0.81 15.07
C ASP A 58 16.78 1.82 15.59
N GLU A 59 17.47 1.50 16.66
CA GLU A 59 18.55 2.31 17.27
C GLU A 59 18.18 3.79 17.53
N GLY A 60 16.94 4.04 17.96
CA GLY A 60 16.42 5.39 18.24
C GLY A 60 15.73 6.06 17.05
N PHE A 61 15.77 5.46 15.87
CA PHE A 61 15.00 5.89 14.70
C PHE A 61 13.67 5.14 14.59
N THR A 62 12.68 5.78 13.99
CA THR A 62 11.44 5.13 13.54
C THR A 62 11.46 5.07 12.01
N VAL A 63 11.66 3.86 11.50
CA VAL A 63 11.88 3.63 10.06
C VAL A 63 10.60 3.17 9.41
N ASN A 64 10.07 3.95 8.47
CA ASN A 64 8.95 3.52 7.63
C ASN A 64 9.44 2.52 6.58
N LEU A 65 8.83 1.31 6.54
CA LEU A 65 9.20 0.22 5.65
C LEU A 65 8.23 0.11 4.48
N GLY A 66 8.33 0.44 3.37
CA GLY A 66 7.44 0.23 2.23
C GLY A 66 6.62 1.47 1.89
N GLY A 67 5.43 1.65 2.42
CA GLY A 67 4.71 2.92 2.29
C GLY A 67 5.40 4.02 3.08
N HIS A 68 5.54 5.23 2.49
CA HIS A 68 6.33 6.28 3.12
C HIS A 68 5.56 7.58 3.30
N LEU A 69 4.65 7.89 2.38
CA LEU A 69 3.99 9.18 2.29
C LEU A 69 2.47 9.01 2.19
N ILE A 70 1.76 9.98 2.75
CA ILE A 70 0.31 10.16 2.58
C ILE A 70 0.02 11.34 1.67
N GLU A 71 -1.05 11.24 0.89
CA GLU A 71 -1.51 12.34 0.04
C GLU A 71 -2.22 13.40 0.88
N ASP A 72 -1.98 14.67 0.55
CA ASP A 72 -2.74 15.78 1.12
C ASP A 72 -4.15 15.81 0.55
N GLY A 73 -5.14 15.84 1.45
CA GLY A 73 -6.57 15.97 1.10
C GLY A 73 -7.30 14.64 0.93
N GLY A 74 -8.43 14.65 0.25
CA GLY A 74 -9.48 13.63 0.23
C GLY A 74 -9.12 12.21 -0.23
N SER A 75 -8.14 11.56 0.36
CA SER A 75 -7.84 10.14 0.09
C SER A 75 -8.88 9.20 0.73
N GLY A 76 -8.97 7.94 0.26
CA GLY A 76 -9.82 6.92 0.88
C GLY A 76 -9.50 6.69 2.35
N LEU A 77 -8.23 6.83 2.70
CA LEU A 77 -7.78 6.77 4.08
C LEU A 77 -8.37 7.91 4.91
N THR A 78 -8.33 9.17 4.41
CA THR A 78 -8.96 10.34 5.05
C THR A 78 -10.43 10.09 5.31
N LYS A 79 -11.16 9.56 4.34
CA LYS A 79 -12.59 9.27 4.47
C LYS A 79 -12.88 8.18 5.51
N VAL A 80 -12.03 7.17 5.61
CA VAL A 80 -12.15 6.15 6.67
C VAL A 80 -11.96 6.80 8.04
N PHE A 81 -10.92 7.63 8.22
CA PHE A 81 -10.67 8.35 9.46
C PHE A 81 -11.87 9.23 9.86
N GLU A 82 -12.38 10.05 8.94
CA GLU A 82 -13.59 10.86 9.17
C GLU A 82 -14.78 10.02 9.64
N HIS A 83 -15.03 8.89 8.96
CA HIS A 83 -16.16 8.01 9.28
C HIS A 83 -16.07 7.40 10.68
N VAL A 84 -14.86 7.02 11.10
CA VAL A 84 -14.64 6.42 12.43
C VAL A 84 -14.41 7.46 13.54
N GLY A 85 -14.57 8.75 13.22
CA GLY A 85 -14.47 9.86 14.19
C GLY A 85 -13.02 10.18 14.59
N LYS A 86 -12.07 9.92 13.71
CA LYS A 86 -10.67 10.28 13.85
C LYS A 86 -10.30 11.36 12.82
N GLU A 87 -9.25 12.11 13.08
CA GLU A 87 -8.67 13.05 12.14
C GLU A 87 -7.38 12.47 11.55
N LEU A 88 -7.27 12.45 10.23
CA LEU A 88 -6.02 12.10 9.58
C LEU A 88 -5.13 13.33 9.57
N ILE A 89 -4.09 13.31 10.41
CA ILE A 89 -3.11 14.37 10.52
C ILE A 89 -1.93 14.02 9.62
N HIS A 90 -1.36 14.99 8.93
CA HIS A 90 -0.11 14.84 8.19
C HIS A 90 0.83 15.99 8.55
N GLY A 91 2.12 15.82 8.28
CA GLY A 91 3.14 16.85 8.45
C GLY A 91 2.97 17.99 7.44
N GLU A 92 3.93 18.87 7.38
CA GLU A 92 3.93 19.94 6.39
C GLU A 92 4.11 19.35 4.99
N VAL A 93 3.19 19.72 4.08
CA VAL A 93 3.07 19.15 2.76
C VAL A 93 4.19 19.63 1.85
N SER A 94 4.81 18.73 1.12
CA SER A 94 5.79 19.05 0.08
C SER A 94 5.16 19.84 -1.07
N LYS A 95 5.81 20.92 -1.48
CA LYS A 95 5.29 21.86 -2.50
C LYS A 95 5.90 21.68 -3.87
N GLU A 96 7.11 21.19 -3.94
CA GLU A 96 7.86 20.95 -5.16
C GLU A 96 8.48 19.56 -5.17
N MET A 97 8.75 19.04 -6.35
CA MET A 97 9.43 17.77 -6.54
C MET A 97 10.65 17.97 -7.41
N PRO A 98 11.85 18.10 -6.81
CA PRO A 98 13.10 18.09 -7.56
C PRO A 98 13.27 16.77 -8.30
N ILE A 99 13.79 16.84 -9.52
CA ILE A 99 14.04 15.68 -10.35
C ILE A 99 15.50 15.63 -10.77
N TRP A 100 16.10 14.45 -10.64
CA TRP A 100 17.43 14.18 -11.15
C TRP A 100 17.39 13.66 -12.57
N GLU A 101 18.31 14.19 -13.39
CA GLU A 101 18.57 13.69 -14.75
C GLU A 101 20.06 13.41 -14.94
N ASN A 102 20.36 12.24 -15.48
CA ASN A 102 21.73 11.88 -15.81
C ASN A 102 22.31 12.87 -16.84
N GLY A 103 23.45 13.45 -16.49
CA GLY A 103 24.13 14.45 -17.33
C GLY A 103 23.73 15.90 -17.08
N SER A 104 22.53 16.17 -16.55
CA SER A 104 22.04 17.55 -16.23
C SER A 104 22.04 17.84 -14.75
N GLY A 105 21.95 16.79 -13.90
CA GLY A 105 21.84 16.95 -12.45
C GLY A 105 20.41 17.26 -11.99
N TRP A 106 20.29 17.97 -10.86
CA TRP A 106 19.02 18.35 -10.26
C TRP A 106 18.35 19.52 -10.99
N GLY A 107 17.04 19.38 -11.24
CA GLY A 107 16.17 20.41 -11.82
C GLY A 107 14.77 20.37 -11.20
N SER A 108 13.88 21.25 -11.67
CA SER A 108 12.47 21.27 -11.27
C SER A 108 11.62 20.57 -12.33
N ILE A 109 10.64 19.78 -11.92
CA ILE A 109 9.64 19.23 -12.85
C ILE A 109 8.93 20.33 -13.65
N ARG A 110 8.78 21.53 -13.06
CA ARG A 110 8.13 22.67 -13.72
C ARG A 110 8.89 23.21 -14.92
N ASP A 111 10.20 23.00 -14.97
CA ASP A 111 11.05 23.45 -16.09
C ASP A 111 10.87 22.57 -17.33
N ARG A 112 10.28 21.39 -17.18
CA ARG A 112 10.07 20.42 -18.25
C ARG A 112 8.84 20.70 -19.09
N TYR A 113 7.73 21.15 -18.49
CA TYR A 113 6.54 21.47 -19.26
C TYR A 113 6.44 22.96 -19.52
N THR A 114 6.51 23.31 -20.79
CA THR A 114 6.52 24.72 -21.24
C THR A 114 5.14 25.20 -21.68
N ASP A 115 4.27 24.33 -22.16
CA ASP A 115 2.94 24.69 -22.67
C ASP A 115 1.81 24.40 -21.68
N ARG A 116 1.47 25.44 -20.88
CA ARG A 116 0.34 25.35 -19.93
C ARG A 116 -1.04 25.21 -20.61
N ALA A 117 -1.17 25.61 -21.87
CA ALA A 117 -2.44 25.50 -22.59
C ALA A 117 -2.67 24.03 -23.00
N GLU A 118 -1.64 23.35 -23.50
CA GLU A 118 -1.70 21.93 -23.81
C GLU A 118 -1.95 21.09 -22.56
N LEU A 119 -1.27 21.35 -21.44
CA LEU A 119 -1.55 20.66 -20.18
C LEU A 119 -3.00 20.84 -19.73
N LYS A 120 -3.54 22.07 -19.78
CA LYS A 120 -4.95 22.33 -19.42
C LYS A 120 -5.92 21.57 -20.33
N LYS A 121 -5.61 21.44 -21.61
CA LYS A 121 -6.42 20.67 -22.56
C LYS A 121 -6.49 19.20 -22.18
N VAL A 122 -5.34 18.58 -21.82
CA VAL A 122 -5.26 17.18 -21.38
C VAL A 122 -6.01 16.98 -20.07
N ILE A 123 -5.80 17.86 -19.08
CA ILE A 123 -6.52 17.80 -17.79
C ILE A 123 -8.03 17.97 -17.98
N LYS A 124 -8.46 18.85 -18.90
CA LYS A 124 -9.87 19.00 -19.21
C LYS A 124 -10.45 17.75 -19.85
N ALA A 125 -9.74 17.13 -20.79
CA ALA A 125 -10.18 15.86 -21.40
C ALA A 125 -10.36 14.77 -20.33
N LEU A 126 -9.42 14.68 -19.38
CA LEU A 126 -9.50 13.78 -18.24
C LEU A 126 -10.74 14.09 -17.36
N ALA A 127 -10.94 15.35 -17.00
CA ALA A 127 -12.07 15.76 -16.15
C ALA A 127 -13.43 15.48 -16.79
N ASP A 128 -13.53 15.67 -18.11
CA ASP A 128 -14.76 15.45 -18.89
C ASP A 128 -15.07 13.94 -19.09
N THR A 129 -14.08 13.04 -18.93
CA THR A 129 -14.26 11.59 -19.10
C THR A 129 -14.95 10.99 -17.89
N PRO A 130 -16.12 10.33 -18.01
CA PRO A 130 -16.78 9.65 -16.90
C PRO A 130 -15.93 8.51 -16.33
N TYR A 131 -16.07 8.22 -15.04
CA TYR A 131 -15.36 7.09 -14.42
C TYR A 131 -15.65 5.75 -15.09
N SER A 132 -16.89 5.54 -15.57
CA SER A 132 -17.28 4.32 -16.28
C SER A 132 -16.55 4.13 -17.62
N GLU A 133 -16.13 5.20 -18.28
CA GLU A 133 -15.35 5.12 -19.52
C GLU A 133 -13.87 4.81 -19.26
N LEU A 134 -13.37 5.08 -18.03
CA LEU A 134 -11.99 4.74 -17.67
C LEU A 134 -11.77 3.22 -17.62
N ASP A 135 -12.82 2.44 -17.35
CA ASP A 135 -12.75 0.97 -17.34
C ASP A 135 -12.46 0.38 -18.72
N ASP A 136 -12.79 1.10 -19.79
CA ASP A 136 -12.48 0.71 -21.18
C ASP A 136 -10.98 0.80 -21.48
N TRP A 137 -10.21 1.42 -20.57
CA TRP A 137 -8.78 1.58 -20.66
C TRP A 137 -7.98 0.60 -19.79
N ASP A 138 -8.61 -0.40 -19.22
CA ASP A 138 -7.95 -1.40 -18.36
C ASP A 138 -6.90 -2.25 -19.10
N ASP A 139 -7.05 -2.41 -20.42
CA ASP A 139 -6.14 -3.18 -21.28
C ASP A 139 -5.35 -2.31 -22.27
N ARG A 140 -5.35 -1.00 -22.05
CA ARG A 140 -4.66 -0.03 -22.90
C ARG A 140 -3.69 0.81 -22.11
N SER A 141 -2.62 1.26 -22.77
CA SER A 141 -1.56 2.00 -22.10
C SER A 141 -1.91 3.48 -21.87
N LEU A 142 -1.32 4.07 -20.83
CA LEU A 142 -1.39 5.50 -20.56
C LEU A 142 -0.84 6.31 -21.74
N ARG A 143 0.23 5.83 -22.39
CA ARG A 143 0.81 6.45 -23.57
C ARG A 143 -0.21 6.57 -24.70
N GLU A 144 -1.00 5.52 -24.98
CA GLU A 144 -2.05 5.57 -26.02
C GLU A 144 -3.08 6.66 -25.71
N TRP A 145 -3.49 6.78 -24.45
CA TRP A 145 -4.46 7.80 -24.05
C TRP A 145 -3.89 9.20 -24.21
N ILE A 146 -2.68 9.47 -23.72
CA ILE A 146 -2.04 10.80 -23.78
C ILE A 146 -1.90 11.26 -25.22
N HIS A 147 -1.39 10.40 -26.10
CA HIS A 147 -1.18 10.74 -27.50
C HIS A 147 -2.47 10.96 -28.31
N GLN A 148 -3.65 10.60 -27.78
CA GLN A 148 -4.93 11.04 -28.38
C GLN A 148 -5.23 12.51 -28.08
N HIS A 149 -4.63 13.09 -27.06
CA HIS A 149 -4.96 14.43 -26.60
C HIS A 149 -3.84 15.45 -26.85
N THR A 150 -2.58 15.03 -26.89
CA THR A 150 -1.45 15.91 -27.13
C THR A 150 -0.26 15.21 -27.80
N SER A 151 0.56 15.98 -28.48
CA SER A 151 1.90 15.60 -28.95
C SER A 151 2.99 16.48 -28.32
N ASP A 152 2.62 17.33 -27.37
CA ASP A 152 3.58 18.17 -26.63
C ASP A 152 4.43 17.29 -25.72
N GLN A 153 5.76 17.31 -25.96
CA GLN A 153 6.68 16.44 -25.25
C GLN A 153 6.77 16.77 -23.76
N GLY A 154 6.68 18.06 -23.39
CA GLY A 154 6.72 18.45 -21.99
C GLY A 154 5.52 17.94 -21.20
N VAL A 155 4.33 17.85 -21.81
CA VAL A 155 3.15 17.26 -21.19
C VAL A 155 3.30 15.73 -21.09
N VAL A 156 3.83 15.08 -22.13
CA VAL A 156 4.13 13.62 -22.12
C VAL A 156 5.11 13.29 -20.99
N ASP A 157 6.22 14.04 -20.88
CA ASP A 157 7.25 13.85 -19.85
C ASP A 157 6.70 14.03 -18.43
N LEU A 158 5.75 14.98 -18.25
CA LEU A 158 5.08 15.15 -16.96
C LEU A 158 4.26 13.92 -16.56
N PHE A 159 3.48 13.35 -17.49
CA PHE A 159 2.70 12.15 -17.21
C PHE A 159 3.59 10.91 -17.01
N GLU A 160 4.70 10.82 -17.72
CA GLU A 160 5.73 9.81 -17.49
C GLU A 160 6.25 9.87 -16.06
N PHE A 161 6.73 11.04 -15.67
CA PHE A 161 7.28 11.29 -14.33
C PHE A 161 6.29 10.94 -13.22
N ILE A 162 5.05 11.43 -13.33
CA ILE A 162 4.02 11.16 -12.34
C ILE A 162 3.71 9.65 -12.27
N SER A 163 3.68 8.96 -13.40
CA SER A 163 3.41 7.53 -13.45
C SER A 163 4.51 6.71 -12.77
N VAL A 164 5.76 7.03 -13.02
CA VAL A 164 6.90 6.40 -12.35
C VAL A 164 6.83 6.60 -10.85
N LEU A 165 6.55 7.81 -10.40
CA LEU A 165 6.49 8.16 -8.99
C LEU A 165 5.34 7.46 -8.24
N GLU A 166 4.13 7.49 -8.79
CA GLU A 166 2.94 7.00 -8.07
C GLU A 166 2.71 5.51 -8.23
N CYS A 167 3.02 4.99 -9.39
CA CYS A 167 2.78 3.58 -9.70
C CYS A 167 4.01 2.71 -9.49
N MET A 168 5.14 3.32 -9.10
CA MET A 168 6.39 2.64 -8.80
C MET A 168 6.78 1.69 -9.94
N THR A 169 6.73 2.18 -11.18
CA THR A 169 7.13 1.43 -12.36
C THR A 169 8.31 2.11 -13.04
N ASP A 170 9.22 1.32 -13.58
CA ASP A 170 10.33 1.79 -14.42
C ASP A 170 9.93 1.94 -15.90
N ASN A 171 8.73 1.47 -16.24
CA ASN A 171 8.21 1.51 -17.61
C ASN A 171 6.82 2.14 -17.68
N TRP A 172 6.77 3.47 -17.76
CA TRP A 172 5.51 4.19 -17.86
C TRP A 172 4.74 3.93 -19.17
N TYR A 173 5.44 3.55 -20.25
CA TYR A 173 4.81 3.27 -21.55
C TYR A 173 3.81 2.13 -21.49
N ASP A 174 4.10 1.13 -20.66
CA ASP A 174 3.27 -0.04 -20.48
C ASP A 174 2.35 0.11 -19.26
N HIS A 175 2.29 1.31 -18.65
CA HIS A 175 1.38 1.55 -17.54
C HIS A 175 -0.08 1.59 -18.04
N SER A 176 -1.00 0.97 -17.29
CA SER A 176 -2.43 1.03 -17.63
C SER A 176 -2.96 2.45 -17.55
N ALA A 177 -3.66 2.90 -18.59
CA ALA A 177 -4.29 4.21 -18.59
C ALA A 177 -5.34 4.33 -17.47
N SER A 178 -6.20 3.34 -17.29
CA SER A 178 -7.36 3.44 -16.39
C SER A 178 -6.98 3.77 -14.94
N ASP A 179 -6.02 3.07 -14.34
CA ASP A 179 -5.64 3.29 -12.95
C ASP A 179 -4.98 4.67 -12.74
N ASN A 180 -4.10 5.08 -13.66
CA ASN A 180 -3.46 6.39 -13.59
C ASN A 180 -4.47 7.53 -13.77
N LEU A 181 -5.31 7.44 -14.80
CA LEU A 181 -6.33 8.44 -15.08
C LEU A 181 -7.36 8.54 -13.95
N TYR A 182 -7.72 7.41 -13.36
CA TYR A 182 -8.62 7.38 -12.22
C TYR A 182 -8.08 8.22 -11.05
N VAL A 183 -6.82 8.00 -10.67
CA VAL A 183 -6.17 8.75 -9.59
C VAL A 183 -6.07 10.24 -9.93
N ARG A 184 -5.67 10.57 -11.18
CA ARG A 184 -5.57 11.97 -11.64
C ARG A 184 -6.92 12.67 -11.64
N LYS A 185 -7.98 12.00 -12.12
CA LYS A 185 -9.33 12.54 -12.12
C LYS A 185 -9.82 12.80 -10.71
N MET A 186 -9.61 11.86 -9.80
CA MET A 186 -9.96 11.98 -8.41
C MET A 186 -9.23 13.17 -7.76
N HIS A 187 -7.92 13.30 -7.94
CA HIS A 187 -7.16 14.45 -7.44
C HIS A 187 -7.69 15.78 -7.97
N TYR A 188 -8.08 15.81 -9.24
CA TYR A 188 -8.67 17.01 -9.85
C TYR A 188 -10.03 17.37 -9.23
N GLU A 189 -10.91 16.39 -9.04
CA GLU A 189 -12.26 16.59 -8.49
C GLU A 189 -12.23 16.96 -7.00
N GLU A 190 -11.40 16.28 -6.21
CA GLU A 190 -11.21 16.53 -4.79
C GLU A 190 -10.33 17.76 -4.51
N ARG A 191 -9.82 18.40 -5.57
CA ARG A 191 -8.88 19.52 -5.50
C ARG A 191 -7.61 19.20 -4.71
N ASN A 192 -7.22 17.94 -4.70
CA ASN A 192 -5.95 17.52 -4.14
C ASN A 192 -4.81 18.11 -4.95
N THR A 193 -3.85 18.66 -4.25
CA THR A 193 -2.53 18.87 -4.82
C THR A 193 -1.81 17.52 -4.75
N ALA A 194 -1.03 17.17 -5.75
CA ALA A 194 -0.16 15.99 -5.69
C ALA A 194 1.01 16.25 -4.73
N ALA A 195 0.69 16.58 -3.48
CA ALA A 195 1.63 16.91 -2.43
C ALA A 195 1.57 15.81 -1.37
N TYR A 196 2.72 15.46 -0.82
CA TYR A 196 2.88 14.30 0.05
C TYR A 196 3.55 14.69 1.36
N SER A 197 3.16 14.04 2.44
CA SER A 197 3.76 14.22 3.75
C SER A 197 3.82 12.91 4.53
N CYS A 198 4.64 12.90 5.58
CA CYS A 198 4.63 11.85 6.58
C CYS A 198 3.56 12.10 7.64
N TRP A 199 3.19 11.06 8.37
CA TRP A 199 2.40 11.17 9.59
C TRP A 199 3.28 11.72 10.72
N PRO A 200 2.98 12.88 11.33
CA PRO A 200 3.74 13.42 12.45
C PRO A 200 3.38 12.68 13.74
N GLY A 201 4.33 12.04 14.33
CA GLY A 201 4.16 11.30 15.59
C GLY A 201 4.38 9.80 15.43
N GLN A 202 5.64 9.40 15.41
CA GLN A 202 6.09 8.01 15.31
C GLN A 202 5.86 7.33 13.94
N GLY A 203 5.88 8.10 12.85
CA GLY A 203 5.75 7.58 11.50
C GLY A 203 4.39 6.87 11.27
N TRP A 204 4.39 5.87 10.42
CA TRP A 204 3.18 5.08 10.12
C TRP A 204 2.58 4.38 11.33
N ASP A 205 3.36 4.08 12.37
CA ASP A 205 2.86 3.40 13.56
C ASP A 205 1.79 4.25 14.29
N GLY A 206 1.97 5.56 14.37
CA GLY A 206 0.97 6.47 14.93
C GLY A 206 -0.37 6.42 14.20
N LEU A 207 -0.32 6.44 12.87
CA LEU A 207 -1.50 6.35 12.02
C LEU A 207 -2.25 5.02 12.21
N TRP A 208 -1.52 3.91 12.24
CA TRP A 208 -2.15 2.59 12.40
C TRP A 208 -2.70 2.37 13.80
N ARG A 209 -2.09 2.97 14.84
CA ARG A 209 -2.65 2.97 16.20
C ARG A 209 -3.98 3.69 16.27
N ASP A 210 -4.14 4.83 15.60
CA ASP A 210 -5.41 5.55 15.57
C ASP A 210 -6.56 4.70 15.01
N LEU A 211 -6.30 3.90 13.95
CA LEU A 211 -7.29 2.94 13.45
C LEU A 211 -7.48 1.76 14.40
N ALA A 212 -6.42 1.25 15.03
CA ALA A 212 -6.52 0.20 16.05
C ALA A 212 -7.36 0.65 17.26
N ASP A 213 -7.16 1.89 17.70
CA ASP A 213 -7.94 2.51 18.76
C ASP A 213 -9.41 2.71 18.35
N ALA A 214 -9.67 3.04 17.07
CA ALA A 214 -11.03 3.12 16.56
C ALA A 214 -11.72 1.74 16.56
N ILE A 215 -11.02 0.66 16.18
CA ILE A 215 -11.53 -0.71 16.24
C ILE A 215 -11.95 -1.03 17.68
N THR A 216 -11.02 -0.90 18.62
CA THR A 216 -11.26 -1.27 20.02
C THR A 216 -12.24 -0.33 20.70
N GLY A 217 -12.18 0.96 20.43
CA GLY A 217 -13.10 1.97 20.95
C GLY A 217 -14.56 1.77 20.52
N HIS A 218 -14.80 1.12 19.39
CA HIS A 218 -16.14 0.73 18.93
C HIS A 218 -16.50 -0.74 19.26
N GLY A 219 -15.71 -1.41 20.14
CA GLY A 219 -16.02 -2.75 20.63
C GLY A 219 -15.54 -3.90 19.74
N GLY A 220 -14.72 -3.61 18.74
CA GLY A 220 -13.98 -4.62 17.97
C GLY A 220 -12.73 -5.10 18.70
N GLU A 221 -12.09 -6.13 18.18
CA GLU A 221 -10.87 -6.71 18.73
C GLU A 221 -9.73 -6.70 17.69
N LEU A 222 -8.50 -6.42 18.13
CA LEU A 222 -7.27 -6.55 17.33
C LEU A 222 -6.33 -7.53 18.02
N ARG A 223 -6.00 -8.63 17.32
CA ARG A 223 -5.04 -9.65 17.79
C ARG A 223 -3.82 -9.69 16.88
N LEU A 224 -2.77 -8.99 17.27
CA LEU A 224 -1.45 -9.09 16.65
C LEU A 224 -0.70 -10.34 17.16
N GLY A 225 0.33 -10.80 16.42
CA GLY A 225 1.05 -12.03 16.74
C GLY A 225 0.15 -13.29 16.67
N THR A 226 -0.89 -13.26 15.84
CA THR A 226 -1.84 -14.35 15.67
C THR A 226 -1.89 -14.75 14.20
N THR A 227 -1.43 -15.96 13.91
CA THR A 227 -1.42 -16.49 12.54
C THR A 227 -2.74 -17.21 12.22
N VAL A 228 -3.39 -16.79 11.14
CA VAL A 228 -4.50 -17.55 10.57
C VAL A 228 -3.92 -18.69 9.75
N GLU A 229 -4.24 -19.93 10.14
CA GLU A 229 -3.78 -21.15 9.46
C GLU A 229 -4.68 -21.48 8.26
N ARG A 230 -5.99 -21.33 8.41
CA ARG A 230 -6.97 -21.59 7.35
C ARG A 230 -8.32 -20.95 7.60
N VAL A 231 -9.01 -20.64 6.53
CA VAL A 231 -10.44 -20.32 6.53
C VAL A 231 -11.22 -21.63 6.51
N ILE A 232 -12.21 -21.76 7.38
CA ILE A 232 -13.07 -22.93 7.49
C ILE A 232 -14.30 -22.69 6.62
N VAL A 233 -14.47 -23.54 5.60
CA VAL A 233 -15.63 -23.49 4.70
C VAL A 233 -16.30 -24.86 4.71
N GLU A 234 -17.60 -24.87 5.00
CA GLU A 234 -18.43 -26.07 4.98
C GLU A 234 -19.69 -25.84 4.15
N ASN A 235 -19.99 -26.77 3.27
CA ASN A 235 -21.15 -26.69 2.37
C ASN A 235 -21.25 -25.36 1.59
N GLY A 236 -20.09 -24.81 1.15
CA GLY A 236 -20.04 -23.58 0.38
C GLY A 236 -20.21 -22.30 1.22
N ALA A 237 -20.19 -22.37 2.54
CA ALA A 237 -20.30 -21.21 3.42
C ALA A 237 -19.17 -21.17 4.45
N VAL A 238 -18.69 -19.96 4.76
CA VAL A 238 -17.71 -19.70 5.82
C VAL A 238 -18.30 -20.09 7.19
N LYS A 239 -17.46 -20.72 8.04
CA LYS A 239 -17.76 -21.03 9.44
C LYS A 239 -16.84 -20.31 10.43
N GLY A 240 -15.73 -19.76 9.95
CA GLY A 240 -14.73 -19.09 10.77
C GLY A 240 -13.33 -19.34 10.26
N VAL A 241 -12.37 -19.20 11.17
CA VAL A 241 -10.94 -19.43 10.91
C VAL A 241 -10.31 -20.28 12.00
N ALA A 242 -9.31 -21.07 11.62
CA ALA A 242 -8.39 -21.71 12.56
C ALA A 242 -7.15 -20.83 12.71
N VAL A 243 -6.73 -20.59 13.96
CA VAL A 243 -5.61 -19.70 14.28
C VAL A 243 -4.57 -20.39 15.16
N ALA A 244 -3.32 -19.93 15.02
CA ALA A 244 -2.25 -20.20 15.93
C ALA A 244 -1.64 -18.88 16.44
N ARG A 245 -1.18 -18.88 17.69
CA ARG A 245 -0.48 -17.73 18.28
C ARG A 245 1.02 -17.81 18.02
N GLU A 246 1.62 -16.71 17.65
CA GLU A 246 3.07 -16.58 17.51
C GLU A 246 3.73 -16.14 18.84
N PRO A 247 5.04 -16.34 18.99
CA PRO A 247 5.95 -16.96 18.03
C PRO A 247 5.97 -18.49 18.15
N ARG A 248 6.17 -19.17 17.03
CA ARG A 248 6.49 -20.60 16.99
C ARG A 248 7.95 -20.81 17.38
N VAL A 249 8.20 -21.67 18.36
CA VAL A 249 9.55 -21.90 18.87
C VAL A 249 10.34 -22.88 18.00
N LEU A 250 9.66 -23.88 17.48
CA LEU A 250 10.28 -24.94 16.66
C LEU A 250 9.57 -25.09 15.30
N PRO A 251 10.32 -25.38 14.23
CA PRO A 251 9.73 -25.84 12.98
C PRO A 251 8.95 -27.15 13.23
N ASN A 252 7.78 -27.27 12.62
CA ASN A 252 6.90 -28.46 12.76
C ASN A 252 6.37 -28.71 14.19
N GLU A 253 6.30 -27.69 15.03
CA GLU A 253 5.65 -27.78 16.33
C GLU A 253 4.14 -28.02 16.13
N PHE A 254 3.61 -29.03 16.79
CA PHE A 254 2.18 -29.27 16.85
C PHE A 254 1.57 -28.41 17.96
N PHE A 255 0.57 -27.61 17.61
CA PHE A 255 -0.19 -26.81 18.57
C PHE A 255 -1.68 -27.06 18.38
N GLU A 256 -2.43 -26.82 19.46
CA GLU A 256 -3.89 -26.85 19.39
C GLU A 256 -4.37 -25.63 18.59
N GLU A 257 -5.17 -25.87 17.56
CA GLU A 257 -5.82 -24.81 16.81
C GLU A 257 -6.92 -24.17 17.68
N GLU A 258 -6.90 -22.84 17.78
CA GLU A 258 -8.05 -22.08 18.28
C GLU A 258 -9.00 -21.84 17.09
N ILE A 259 -10.28 -22.14 17.27
CA ILE A 259 -11.29 -21.87 16.27
C ILE A 259 -12.03 -20.58 16.65
N LEU A 260 -12.01 -19.60 15.74
CA LEU A 260 -12.82 -18.40 15.85
C LEU A 260 -14.01 -18.54 14.91
N GLU A 261 -15.20 -18.68 15.47
CA GLU A 261 -16.42 -18.84 14.70
C GLU A 261 -16.92 -17.51 14.16
N ALA A 262 -17.21 -17.43 12.87
CA ALA A 262 -17.83 -16.31 12.20
C ALA A 262 -18.48 -16.75 10.88
N PRO A 263 -19.66 -16.21 10.52
CA PRO A 263 -20.28 -16.46 9.24
C PRO A 263 -19.62 -15.67 8.08
N ALA A 264 -18.71 -14.75 8.40
CA ALA A 264 -18.06 -13.89 7.42
C ALA A 264 -16.56 -13.75 7.70
N VAL A 265 -15.77 -13.79 6.63
CA VAL A 265 -14.33 -13.53 6.62
C VAL A 265 -14.00 -12.51 5.53
N ILE A 266 -13.28 -11.47 5.89
CA ILE A 266 -12.67 -10.52 4.94
C ILE A 266 -11.16 -10.75 4.98
N SER A 267 -10.60 -11.37 3.95
CA SER A 267 -9.15 -11.53 3.80
C SER A 267 -8.56 -10.29 3.13
N THR A 268 -7.57 -9.67 3.78
CA THR A 268 -6.83 -8.53 3.22
C THR A 268 -5.45 -8.94 2.71
N LEU A 269 -5.21 -10.23 2.62
CA LEU A 269 -3.97 -10.79 2.10
C LEU A 269 -3.85 -10.54 0.60
N PRO A 270 -2.65 -10.26 0.10
CA PRO A 270 -2.41 -10.14 -1.32
C PRO A 270 -2.54 -11.51 -2.02
N VAL A 271 -2.75 -11.50 -3.34
CA VAL A 271 -3.00 -12.72 -4.14
C VAL A 271 -1.97 -13.84 -3.92
N TRP A 272 -0.70 -13.52 -3.63
CA TRP A 272 0.35 -14.52 -3.37
C TRP A 272 0.32 -15.14 -1.98
N HIS A 273 -0.54 -14.66 -1.08
CA HIS A 273 -0.74 -15.23 0.26
C HIS A 273 -2.15 -15.81 0.48
N VAL A 274 -3.12 -15.40 -0.31
CA VAL A 274 -4.53 -15.83 -0.12
C VAL A 274 -4.67 -17.34 -0.09
N LEU A 275 -4.07 -18.08 -1.03
CA LEU A 275 -4.19 -19.53 -1.10
C LEU A 275 -3.39 -20.28 -0.03
N ASN A 276 -2.62 -19.58 0.80
CA ASN A 276 -2.00 -20.18 1.98
C ASN A 276 -3.03 -20.38 3.12
N VAL A 277 -4.11 -19.59 3.12
CA VAL A 277 -5.13 -19.63 4.18
C VAL A 277 -6.52 -20.00 3.65
N VAL A 278 -6.83 -19.72 2.39
CA VAL A 278 -8.06 -20.13 1.74
C VAL A 278 -7.81 -21.41 0.95
N PRO A 279 -8.42 -22.55 1.32
CA PRO A 279 -8.21 -23.80 0.57
C PRO A 279 -8.59 -23.63 -0.90
N ARG A 280 -7.66 -23.95 -1.80
CA ARG A 280 -7.88 -23.81 -3.25
C ARG A 280 -9.15 -24.55 -3.72
N SER A 281 -9.44 -25.69 -3.09
CA SER A 281 -10.57 -26.57 -3.43
C SER A 281 -11.95 -25.95 -3.18
N VAL A 282 -12.06 -24.89 -2.38
CA VAL A 282 -13.35 -24.22 -2.15
C VAL A 282 -13.66 -23.16 -3.20
N LEU A 283 -12.66 -22.77 -4.00
CA LEU A 283 -12.80 -21.76 -5.07
C LEU A 283 -12.96 -22.46 -6.43
N PRO A 284 -13.74 -21.89 -7.36
CA PRO A 284 -13.76 -22.36 -8.74
C PRO A 284 -12.38 -22.32 -9.38
N GLU A 285 -12.07 -23.31 -10.23
CA GLU A 285 -10.77 -23.46 -10.88
C GLU A 285 -10.31 -22.19 -11.60
N TRP A 286 -11.19 -21.54 -12.36
CA TRP A 286 -10.87 -20.32 -13.11
C TRP A 286 -10.47 -19.16 -12.18
N TYR A 287 -11.10 -19.05 -11.00
CA TYR A 287 -10.83 -17.97 -10.05
C TYR A 287 -9.52 -18.20 -9.29
N ALA A 288 -9.29 -19.44 -8.85
CA ALA A 288 -8.02 -19.83 -8.22
C ALA A 288 -6.84 -19.66 -9.18
N SER A 289 -7.01 -20.06 -10.46
CA SER A 289 -5.99 -19.88 -11.50
C SER A 289 -5.70 -18.40 -11.81
N GLN A 290 -6.70 -17.52 -11.74
CA GLN A 290 -6.49 -16.07 -11.87
C GLN A 290 -5.66 -15.52 -10.71
N ILE A 291 -5.92 -15.97 -9.47
CA ILE A 291 -5.10 -15.62 -8.29
C ILE A 291 -3.66 -16.10 -8.49
N GLU A 292 -3.46 -17.36 -8.86
CA GLU A 292 -2.13 -17.96 -9.11
C GLU A 292 -1.37 -17.25 -10.24
N PHE A 293 -2.07 -16.84 -11.30
CA PHE A 293 -1.48 -16.08 -12.39
C PHE A 293 -0.90 -14.75 -11.91
N LEU A 294 -1.68 -13.95 -11.17
CA LEU A 294 -1.24 -12.66 -10.64
C LEU A 294 -0.21 -12.78 -9.51
N ALA A 295 -0.15 -13.94 -8.86
CA ALA A 295 0.81 -14.22 -7.80
C ALA A 295 2.26 -14.42 -8.28
N GLN A 296 2.50 -14.48 -9.59
CA GLN A 296 3.83 -14.71 -10.14
C GLN A 296 4.77 -13.52 -9.89
N ASP A 297 6.02 -13.80 -9.55
CA ASP A 297 7.03 -12.78 -9.21
C ASP A 297 7.26 -11.76 -10.34
N LYS A 298 7.08 -12.16 -11.61
CA LYS A 298 7.21 -11.27 -12.77
C LYS A 298 6.19 -10.11 -12.81
N PHE A 299 5.09 -10.25 -12.06
CA PHE A 299 4.05 -9.21 -11.96
C PHE A 299 4.16 -8.38 -10.69
N ARG A 300 5.27 -8.51 -9.98
CA ARG A 300 5.56 -7.72 -8.78
C ARG A 300 6.74 -6.82 -9.03
N ILE A 301 6.83 -5.78 -8.24
CA ILE A 301 8.05 -5.01 -8.08
C ILE A 301 8.61 -5.26 -6.69
N ALA A 302 9.91 -5.09 -6.53
CA ALA A 302 10.57 -5.07 -5.23
C ALA A 302 11.23 -3.71 -5.01
N TRP A 303 11.61 -3.43 -3.78
CA TRP A 303 12.16 -2.15 -3.38
C TRP A 303 13.46 -2.35 -2.62
N LEU A 304 14.52 -1.68 -3.05
CA LEU A 304 15.75 -1.55 -2.29
C LEU A 304 15.67 -0.27 -1.46
N GLY A 305 15.40 -0.42 -0.17
CA GLY A 305 15.37 0.68 0.79
C GLY A 305 16.76 0.97 1.34
N LEU A 306 17.17 2.23 1.30
CA LEU A 306 18.38 2.75 1.91
C LEU A 306 17.99 3.86 2.87
N TYR A 307 18.31 3.69 4.13
CA TYR A 307 18.01 4.65 5.19
C TYR A 307 19.34 5.15 5.76
N LEU A 308 19.53 6.45 5.72
CA LEU A 308 20.77 7.11 6.12
C LEU A 308 20.46 8.23 7.10
N ALA A 309 21.25 8.39 8.14
CA ALA A 309 21.15 9.56 9.00
C ALA A 309 22.41 10.42 8.90
N THR A 310 22.22 11.73 8.91
CA THR A 310 23.28 12.74 8.94
C THR A 310 23.05 13.75 10.05
N GLU A 311 24.09 14.48 10.46
CA GLU A 311 23.98 15.58 11.45
C GLU A 311 23.45 16.86 10.81
N GLU A 312 23.61 17.02 9.48
CA GLU A 312 23.16 18.18 8.73
C GLU A 312 22.25 17.76 7.57
N PRO A 313 21.31 18.62 7.13
CA PRO A 313 20.54 18.38 5.93
C PRO A 313 21.45 18.25 4.70
N VAL A 314 21.16 17.31 3.81
CA VAL A 314 22.02 17.06 2.64
C VAL A 314 21.45 17.62 1.34
N THR A 315 20.18 17.97 1.31
CA THR A 315 19.55 18.52 0.12
C THR A 315 19.79 20.03 0.01
N GLN A 316 19.93 20.51 -1.23
CA GLN A 316 19.94 21.94 -1.54
C GLN A 316 18.53 22.54 -1.68
N PHE A 317 17.50 21.68 -1.62
CA PHE A 317 16.10 22.03 -1.69
C PHE A 317 15.48 22.11 -0.29
N ASP A 318 14.19 22.41 -0.20
CA ASP A 318 13.47 22.28 1.07
C ASP A 318 13.55 20.79 1.52
N PRO A 319 14.03 20.49 2.73
CA PRO A 319 14.17 19.09 3.20
C PRO A 319 12.87 18.29 3.20
N ARG A 320 11.72 18.98 3.17
CA ARG A 320 10.38 18.36 3.11
C ARG A 320 9.94 17.98 1.69
N GLU A 321 10.73 18.33 0.69
CA GLU A 321 10.42 18.02 -0.70
C GLU A 321 10.79 16.58 -1.03
N LEU A 322 9.98 15.97 -1.89
CA LEU A 322 10.23 14.66 -2.44
C LEU A 322 11.15 14.78 -3.65
N SER A 323 12.42 14.49 -3.45
CA SER A 323 13.41 14.40 -4.54
C SER A 323 13.25 13.08 -5.28
N THR A 324 13.15 13.11 -6.61
CA THR A 324 12.83 11.94 -7.43
C THR A 324 13.80 11.77 -8.58
N TRP A 325 13.80 10.59 -9.17
CA TRP A 325 14.56 10.26 -10.38
C TRP A 325 13.87 9.13 -11.15
N THR A 326 13.98 9.15 -12.47
CA THR A 326 13.54 8.05 -13.33
C THR A 326 14.66 7.05 -13.60
N ALA A 327 15.91 7.51 -13.50
CA ALA A 327 17.10 6.67 -13.64
C ALA A 327 18.25 7.22 -12.78
N THR A 328 18.98 6.33 -12.13
CA THR A 328 20.20 6.66 -11.41
C THR A 328 21.43 6.63 -12.31
N PRO A 329 22.59 7.21 -11.91
CA PRO A 329 23.78 7.29 -12.76
C PRO A 329 24.28 5.95 -13.32
N SER A 330 24.22 4.86 -12.55
CA SER A 330 24.79 3.56 -12.97
C SER A 330 23.85 2.36 -12.79
N THR A 331 22.90 2.40 -11.85
CA THR A 331 21.99 1.29 -11.61
C THR A 331 20.72 1.35 -12.45
N ASP A 332 20.48 2.48 -13.11
CA ASP A 332 19.30 2.71 -13.97
C ASP A 332 17.97 2.34 -13.29
N CYS A 333 17.86 2.65 -12.00
CA CYS A 333 16.67 2.39 -11.20
C CYS A 333 15.93 3.70 -10.96
N SER A 334 14.60 3.70 -11.07
CA SER A 334 13.76 4.81 -10.64
C SER A 334 13.56 4.79 -9.11
N GLY A 335 13.25 5.95 -8.54
CA GLY A 335 13.04 6.05 -7.11
C GLY A 335 12.86 7.46 -6.58
N PHE A 336 12.95 7.59 -5.25
CA PHE A 336 12.83 8.87 -4.57
C PHE A 336 13.66 8.95 -3.29
N MET A 337 13.87 10.17 -2.81
CA MET A 337 14.42 10.49 -1.50
C MET A 337 13.63 11.61 -0.84
N PHE A 338 13.47 11.52 0.46
CA PHE A 338 13.00 12.62 1.31
C PHE A 338 13.62 12.54 2.70
N ASP A 339 13.67 13.66 3.39
CA ASP A 339 14.04 13.72 4.81
C ASP A 339 12.79 13.47 5.67
N GLN A 340 12.66 12.25 6.20
CA GLN A 340 11.53 11.87 7.04
C GLN A 340 11.48 12.74 8.31
N SER A 341 12.61 13.07 8.89
CA SER A 341 12.69 13.87 10.12
C SER A 341 12.30 15.34 9.92
N ALA A 342 12.45 15.86 8.69
CA ALA A 342 11.98 17.19 8.36
C ALA A 342 10.44 17.30 8.33
N MET A 343 9.76 16.18 8.05
CA MET A 343 8.30 16.09 8.06
C MET A 343 7.78 15.63 9.43
N ASP A 344 8.51 14.73 10.10
CA ASP A 344 8.20 14.20 11.43
C ASP A 344 9.47 14.09 12.29
N PRO A 345 9.81 15.15 13.07
CA PRO A 345 11.01 15.15 13.90
C PRO A 345 11.05 14.02 14.96
N SER A 346 9.92 13.39 15.29
CA SER A 346 9.87 12.29 16.25
C SER A 346 10.48 10.98 15.72
N CYS A 347 10.76 10.91 14.41
CA CYS A 347 11.30 9.72 13.76
C CYS A 347 12.80 9.53 13.92
N SER A 348 13.53 10.54 14.43
CA SER A 348 15.00 10.50 14.59
C SER A 348 15.48 11.07 15.91
N PRO A 349 16.65 10.69 16.40
CA PRO A 349 17.28 11.36 17.54
C PRO A 349 17.48 12.85 17.27
N GLU A 350 17.41 13.67 18.33
CA GLU A 350 17.63 15.10 18.25
C GLU A 350 18.98 15.42 17.59
N GLY A 351 18.98 16.38 16.66
CA GLY A 351 20.18 16.79 15.92
C GLY A 351 20.56 15.84 14.78
N THR A 352 19.67 14.95 14.35
CA THR A 352 19.91 14.09 13.19
C THR A 352 18.79 14.20 12.15
N HIS A 353 19.15 13.95 10.90
CA HIS A 353 18.27 13.94 9.73
C HIS A 353 18.16 12.54 9.18
N LEU A 354 16.94 11.97 9.15
CA LEU A 354 16.67 10.63 8.62
C LEU A 354 16.23 10.71 7.14
N HIS A 355 17.15 10.36 6.26
CA HIS A 355 16.88 10.29 4.82
C HIS A 355 16.38 8.90 4.44
N VAL A 356 15.23 8.85 3.82
CA VAL A 356 14.61 7.64 3.27
C VAL A 356 14.81 7.66 1.76
N LEU A 357 15.54 6.67 1.26
CA LEU A 357 15.83 6.50 -0.16
C LEU A 357 15.43 5.12 -0.61
N GLY A 358 15.14 4.99 -1.88
CA GLY A 358 14.94 3.68 -2.42
C GLY A 358 14.90 3.63 -3.93
N ALA A 359 15.21 2.43 -4.41
CA ALA A 359 15.21 2.10 -5.82
C ALA A 359 14.22 0.97 -6.10
N ILE A 360 13.47 1.13 -7.19
CA ILE A 360 12.56 0.11 -7.69
C ILE A 360 13.37 -0.93 -8.45
N ILE A 361 13.11 -2.20 -8.16
CA ILE A 361 13.72 -3.31 -8.89
C ILE A 361 12.64 -4.31 -9.34
N PRO A 362 12.85 -5.04 -10.45
CA PRO A 362 11.92 -6.08 -10.88
C PRO A 362 11.73 -7.15 -9.80
N GLY A 363 10.49 -7.55 -9.51
CA GLY A 363 10.16 -8.52 -8.47
C GLY A 363 10.84 -9.88 -8.68
N ALA A 364 10.98 -10.31 -9.94
CA ALA A 364 11.70 -11.53 -10.27
C ALA A 364 13.19 -11.50 -9.82
N LYS A 365 13.81 -10.32 -9.78
CA LYS A 365 15.19 -10.12 -9.28
C LYS A 365 15.26 -10.05 -7.76
N GLY A 366 14.19 -9.69 -7.09
CA GLY A 366 14.15 -9.55 -5.62
C GLY A 366 14.48 -10.84 -4.85
N ARG A 367 14.37 -12.02 -5.48
CA ARG A 367 14.78 -13.29 -4.87
C ARG A 367 16.26 -13.61 -5.02
N ASP A 368 16.96 -12.95 -5.96
CA ASP A 368 18.40 -13.09 -6.17
C ASP A 368 19.15 -12.21 -5.17
N ARG A 369 19.55 -12.80 -4.05
CA ARG A 369 20.22 -12.08 -2.97
C ARG A 369 21.59 -11.52 -3.37
N GLU A 370 22.30 -12.18 -4.27
CA GLU A 370 23.61 -11.72 -4.73
C GLU A 370 23.44 -10.50 -5.64
N TRP A 371 22.54 -10.60 -6.60
CA TRP A 371 22.17 -9.48 -7.47
C TRP A 371 21.65 -8.29 -6.66
N CYS A 372 20.75 -8.48 -5.71
CA CYS A 372 20.21 -7.41 -4.84
C CYS A 372 21.32 -6.73 -4.04
N ARG A 373 22.28 -7.50 -3.51
CA ARG A 373 23.42 -6.94 -2.77
C ARG A 373 24.32 -6.11 -3.68
N ALA A 374 24.65 -6.61 -4.88
CA ALA A 374 25.46 -5.88 -5.84
C ALA A 374 24.76 -4.59 -6.31
N THR A 375 23.45 -4.67 -6.58
CA THR A 375 22.63 -3.52 -6.98
C THR A 375 22.55 -2.49 -5.87
N MET A 376 22.35 -2.90 -4.61
CA MET A 376 22.35 -1.98 -3.46
C MET A 376 23.69 -1.24 -3.32
N GLN A 377 24.81 -1.94 -3.49
CA GLN A 377 26.13 -1.30 -3.43
C GLN A 377 26.36 -0.31 -4.59
N ALA A 378 25.84 -0.61 -5.78
CA ALA A 378 25.88 0.32 -6.89
C ALA A 378 24.97 1.52 -6.65
N PHE A 379 23.76 1.29 -6.15
CA PHE A 379 22.81 2.34 -5.78
C PHE A 379 23.35 3.30 -4.72
N GLU A 380 24.08 2.80 -3.71
CA GLU A 380 24.73 3.67 -2.72
C GLU A 380 25.75 4.61 -3.38
N ARG A 381 26.55 4.14 -4.36
CA ARG A 381 27.47 5.03 -5.09
C ARG A 381 26.73 6.05 -5.95
N ASP A 382 25.61 5.67 -6.54
CA ASP A 382 24.76 6.60 -7.26
C ASP A 382 24.20 7.68 -6.33
N VAL A 383 23.72 7.28 -5.15
CA VAL A 383 23.23 8.21 -4.10
C VAL A 383 24.33 9.18 -3.67
N GLU A 384 25.55 8.71 -3.43
CA GLU A 384 26.70 9.58 -3.09
C GLU A 384 27.04 10.55 -4.24
N THR A 385 26.80 10.17 -5.48
CA THR A 385 26.96 11.05 -6.66
C THR A 385 25.86 12.12 -6.71
N MET A 386 24.62 11.72 -6.43
CA MET A 386 23.44 12.62 -6.47
C MET A 386 23.42 13.55 -5.27
N TRP A 387 23.86 13.09 -4.09
CA TRP A 387 23.97 13.84 -2.84
C TRP A 387 25.33 13.57 -2.15
N PRO A 388 26.36 14.35 -2.43
CA PRO A 388 27.68 14.15 -1.82
C PRO A 388 27.67 14.17 -0.27
N GLY A 389 26.70 14.85 0.35
CA GLY A 389 26.51 14.89 1.80
C GLY A 389 26.14 13.54 2.42
N LEU A 390 25.65 12.57 1.63
CA LEU A 390 25.30 11.21 2.08
C LEU A 390 26.49 10.22 2.08
N ALA A 391 27.69 10.65 1.70
CA ALA A 391 28.87 9.76 1.67
C ALA A 391 29.30 9.24 3.05
N ASN A 392 29.06 10.03 4.12
CA ASN A 392 29.49 9.71 5.48
C ASN A 392 28.32 9.80 6.49
N PRO A 393 27.31 8.94 6.40
CA PRO A 393 26.19 8.96 7.32
C PRO A 393 26.61 8.49 8.72
N VAL A 394 26.01 9.07 9.77
CA VAL A 394 26.23 8.66 11.17
C VAL A 394 25.50 7.35 11.51
N TRP A 395 24.47 7.01 10.74
CA TRP A 395 23.72 5.76 10.86
C TRP A 395 23.26 5.29 9.47
N ARG A 396 23.16 3.97 9.25
CA ARG A 396 22.80 3.38 7.96
C ARG A 396 22.06 2.07 8.13
N ARG A 397 20.96 1.92 7.38
CA ARG A 397 20.27 0.63 7.16
C ARG A 397 20.00 0.38 5.69
N ARG A 398 20.11 -0.89 5.33
CA ARG A 398 19.79 -1.41 4.00
C ARG A 398 18.67 -2.42 4.13
N HIS A 399 17.65 -2.30 3.32
CA HIS A 399 16.49 -3.16 3.39
C HIS A 399 16.02 -3.58 2.00
N LEU A 400 15.67 -4.86 1.85
CA LEU A 400 14.99 -5.37 0.68
C LEU A 400 13.52 -5.60 1.03
N VAL A 401 12.62 -4.82 0.43
CA VAL A 401 11.18 -5.07 0.49
C VAL A 401 10.79 -5.83 -0.77
N PHE A 402 10.60 -7.15 -0.63
CA PHE A 402 10.24 -8.01 -1.76
C PHE A 402 8.80 -7.78 -2.22
N GLU A 403 7.93 -7.41 -1.31
CA GLU A 403 6.50 -7.16 -1.55
C GLU A 403 6.17 -5.69 -1.24
N PRO A 404 6.49 -4.75 -2.14
CA PRO A 404 6.23 -3.34 -1.92
C PRO A 404 4.73 -3.01 -1.95
N SER A 405 4.39 -1.81 -1.53
CA SER A 405 3.01 -1.33 -1.31
C SER A 405 2.10 -1.39 -2.53
N PHE A 406 2.65 -1.44 -3.74
CA PHE A 406 1.86 -1.45 -4.99
C PHE A 406 1.43 -2.85 -5.46
N GLY A 407 2.01 -3.90 -4.90
CA GLY A 407 1.60 -5.28 -5.14
C GLY A 407 1.83 -5.74 -6.58
N VAL A 408 0.74 -6.00 -7.30
CA VAL A 408 0.78 -6.34 -8.73
C VAL A 408 1.00 -5.09 -9.56
N ILE A 409 1.95 -5.13 -10.49
CA ILE A 409 2.24 -4.02 -11.41
C ILE A 409 0.97 -3.57 -12.16
N GLN A 410 0.88 -2.28 -12.42
CA GLN A 410 -0.32 -1.69 -13.02
C GLN A 410 -0.20 -1.61 -14.54
N MET A 411 -0.02 -2.76 -15.19
CA MET A 411 0.07 -2.87 -16.64
C MET A 411 -1.31 -3.14 -17.27
N PRO A 412 -1.49 -2.85 -18.58
CA PRO A 412 -2.66 -3.24 -19.33
C PRO A 412 -2.99 -4.73 -19.13
N GLY A 413 -4.25 -5.03 -18.84
CA GLY A 413 -4.72 -6.38 -18.57
C GLY A 413 -4.38 -6.94 -17.16
N LEU A 414 -3.78 -6.13 -16.27
CA LEU A 414 -3.47 -6.53 -14.88
C LEU A 414 -4.16 -5.63 -13.84
N VAL A 415 -5.08 -4.78 -14.27
CA VAL A 415 -5.82 -3.83 -13.43
C VAL A 415 -7.32 -4.01 -13.58
N GLY A 416 -8.09 -3.35 -12.76
CA GLY A 416 -9.54 -3.22 -12.88
C GLY A 416 -10.25 -4.56 -13.06
N LYS A 417 -11.00 -4.70 -14.16
CA LYS A 417 -11.79 -5.91 -14.47
C LYS A 417 -10.95 -7.19 -14.65
N TYR A 418 -9.66 -7.06 -14.89
CA TYR A 418 -8.73 -8.18 -15.05
C TYR A 418 -8.18 -8.73 -13.73
N ARG A 419 -8.47 -8.07 -12.60
CA ARG A 419 -8.16 -8.59 -11.27
C ARG A 419 -9.29 -9.48 -10.74
N PRO A 420 -8.97 -10.47 -9.86
CA PRO A 420 -10.00 -11.28 -9.23
C PRO A 420 -11.04 -10.41 -8.52
N HIS A 421 -12.30 -10.80 -8.62
CA HIS A 421 -13.39 -10.10 -7.95
C HIS A 421 -13.20 -10.15 -6.42
N TRP A 422 -13.63 -9.12 -5.71
CA TRP A 422 -13.52 -9.02 -4.25
C TRP A 422 -14.40 -10.00 -3.46
N ARG A 423 -15.48 -10.52 -4.05
CA ARG A 423 -16.30 -11.58 -3.46
C ARG A 423 -15.88 -12.92 -4.02
N ALA A 424 -15.61 -13.89 -3.14
CA ALA A 424 -15.28 -15.25 -3.55
C ALA A 424 -16.48 -15.90 -4.29
N PRO A 425 -16.30 -16.38 -5.53
CA PRO A 425 -17.36 -17.08 -6.23
C PRO A 425 -17.68 -18.42 -5.52
N ASN A 426 -18.95 -18.73 -5.38
CA ASN A 426 -19.47 -19.99 -4.80
C ASN A 426 -19.09 -20.23 -3.32
N VAL A 427 -18.60 -19.20 -2.61
CA VAL A 427 -18.35 -19.26 -1.18
C VAL A 427 -19.11 -18.14 -0.49
N GLU A 428 -20.15 -18.46 0.23
CA GLU A 428 -20.89 -17.50 1.03
C GLU A 428 -20.05 -17.06 2.22
N GLY A 429 -20.02 -15.74 2.47
CA GLY A 429 -19.32 -15.16 3.61
C GLY A 429 -17.80 -14.97 3.42
N LEU A 430 -17.27 -14.98 2.19
CA LEU A 430 -15.84 -14.74 1.94
C LEU A 430 -15.61 -13.57 0.99
N TRP A 431 -14.81 -12.57 1.45
CA TRP A 431 -14.39 -11.39 0.69
C TRP A 431 -12.88 -11.22 0.70
N PHE A 432 -12.35 -10.48 -0.29
CA PHE A 432 -10.94 -10.15 -0.48
C PHE A 432 -10.74 -8.64 -0.60
N ALA A 433 -10.39 -7.99 0.50
CA ALA A 433 -10.15 -6.55 0.58
C ALA A 433 -8.64 -6.24 0.45
N SER A 434 -8.08 -6.43 -0.74
CA SER A 434 -6.67 -6.18 -0.99
C SER A 434 -6.49 -5.38 -2.29
N GLU A 435 -5.45 -4.58 -2.34
CA GLU A 435 -5.07 -3.83 -3.54
C GLU A 435 -4.73 -4.72 -4.74
N THR A 436 -4.50 -6.02 -4.53
CA THR A 436 -4.25 -7.00 -5.60
C THR A 436 -5.53 -7.60 -6.17
N PHE A 437 -6.66 -7.38 -5.53
CA PHE A 437 -7.99 -7.71 -6.05
C PHE A 437 -8.61 -6.51 -6.77
N ARG A 438 -9.80 -6.68 -7.33
CA ARG A 438 -10.49 -5.62 -8.07
C ARG A 438 -10.75 -4.41 -7.15
N SER A 439 -10.02 -3.35 -7.40
CA SER A 439 -10.12 -2.05 -6.71
C SER A 439 -9.39 -0.99 -7.53
N ARG A 440 -9.64 0.29 -7.25
CA ARG A 440 -9.01 1.45 -7.90
C ARG A 440 -8.19 2.25 -6.89
N GLY A 441 -7.33 3.14 -7.39
CA GLY A 441 -6.45 3.98 -6.58
C GLY A 441 -5.02 3.44 -6.50
N VAL A 442 -4.19 4.01 -5.61
CA VAL A 442 -2.80 3.60 -5.37
C VAL A 442 -2.53 3.45 -3.87
N GLY A 443 -1.56 2.62 -3.51
CA GLY A 443 -1.04 2.50 -2.16
C GLY A 443 -2.10 2.29 -1.08
N THR A 444 -2.04 3.09 -0.03
CA THR A 444 -2.97 3.05 1.11
C THR A 444 -4.38 3.52 0.75
N ASP A 445 -4.53 4.43 -0.22
CA ASP A 445 -5.83 4.84 -0.77
C ASP A 445 -6.56 3.64 -1.41
N ARG A 446 -5.88 2.88 -2.29
CA ARG A 446 -6.45 1.66 -2.87
C ARG A 446 -6.83 0.64 -1.81
N ALA A 447 -6.02 0.48 -0.77
CA ALA A 447 -6.31 -0.42 0.34
C ALA A 447 -7.58 -0.02 1.09
N ALA A 448 -7.76 1.28 1.37
CA ALA A 448 -8.96 1.82 2.01
C ALA A 448 -10.21 1.63 1.13
N ARG A 449 -10.11 1.85 -0.19
CA ARG A 449 -11.21 1.61 -1.16
C ARG A 449 -11.60 0.15 -1.26
N ALA A 450 -10.62 -0.76 -1.28
CA ALA A 450 -10.88 -2.20 -1.26
C ALA A 450 -11.61 -2.62 0.02
N ALA A 451 -11.20 -2.07 1.16
CA ALA A 451 -11.87 -2.29 2.44
C ALA A 451 -13.33 -1.78 2.41
N LEU A 452 -13.54 -0.53 1.97
CA LEU A 452 -14.87 0.06 1.84
C LEU A 452 -15.78 -0.80 0.96
N THR A 453 -15.30 -1.20 -0.22
CA THR A 453 -16.08 -2.03 -1.16
C THR A 453 -16.53 -3.34 -0.51
N CYS A 454 -15.63 -4.05 0.18
CA CYS A 454 -15.97 -5.30 0.85
C CYS A 454 -16.92 -5.10 2.04
N VAL A 455 -16.72 -4.03 2.82
CA VAL A 455 -17.58 -3.74 3.97
C VAL A 455 -18.99 -3.36 3.52
N GLU A 456 -19.15 -2.49 2.52
CA GLU A 456 -20.46 -2.13 1.97
C GLU A 456 -21.18 -3.35 1.36
N ASP A 457 -20.44 -4.21 0.65
CA ASP A 457 -20.98 -5.45 0.08
C ASP A 457 -21.42 -6.44 1.18
N TYR A 458 -20.65 -6.56 2.27
CA TYR A 458 -21.02 -7.33 3.44
C TYR A 458 -22.28 -6.77 4.16
N LEU A 459 -22.33 -5.45 4.33
CA LEU A 459 -23.46 -4.79 5.00
C LEU A 459 -24.74 -4.80 4.14
N GLY A 460 -24.62 -4.97 2.83
CA GLY A 460 -25.69 -4.78 1.87
C GLY A 460 -26.21 -3.33 1.80
N ALA A 461 -25.42 -2.38 2.27
CA ALA A 461 -25.74 -0.96 2.37
C ALA A 461 -24.51 -0.08 2.13
N ARG A 462 -24.74 1.10 1.56
CA ARG A 462 -23.69 2.10 1.36
C ARG A 462 -23.43 2.89 2.63
N ILE A 463 -22.18 3.19 2.91
CA ILE A 463 -21.75 4.09 3.98
C ILE A 463 -21.84 5.53 3.46
N PRO A 464 -22.69 6.40 4.04
CA PRO A 464 -23.02 7.72 3.45
C PRO A 464 -21.84 8.69 3.37
N THR A 465 -20.84 8.57 4.25
CA THR A 465 -19.64 9.43 4.28
C THR A 465 -18.85 9.40 2.96
N PHE A 466 -18.99 8.31 2.19
CA PHE A 466 -18.28 8.13 0.93
C PHE A 466 -19.19 8.50 -0.25
N GLY A 467 -18.75 9.45 -1.07
CA GLY A 467 -19.42 9.83 -2.32
C GLY A 467 -19.36 8.73 -3.39
N ASP A 468 -20.10 8.90 -4.50
CA ASP A 468 -20.17 7.88 -5.56
C ASP A 468 -18.83 7.67 -6.29
N GLY A 469 -17.99 8.69 -6.44
CA GLY A 469 -16.66 8.59 -7.05
C GLY A 469 -15.64 7.73 -6.28
N TRP A 470 -15.98 7.30 -5.04
CA TRP A 470 -15.13 6.45 -4.20
C TRP A 470 -15.35 4.95 -4.43
N ARG A 471 -16.35 4.59 -5.21
CA ARG A 471 -16.74 3.20 -5.41
C ARG A 471 -16.27 2.71 -6.77
N TYR A 472 -15.94 1.45 -6.80
CA TYR A 472 -15.63 0.74 -8.03
C TYR A 472 -16.93 0.36 -8.75
#